data_9142e4b66973e75721f2b155d0d47a25
#
_entry.id   9142e4b66973e75721f2b155d0d47a25
#
_cell.length_a   1.000
_cell.length_b   1.000
_cell.length_c   1.000
_cell.angle_alpha   90.00
_cell.angle_beta   90.00
_cell.angle_gamma   90.00
#
_symmetry.space_group_name_H-M   'P 1'
#
loop_
_entity.id
_entity.type
_entity.pdbx_description
1 polymer ?
#
loop_
_entity_poly.entity_id
_entity_poly.type
_entity_poly.pdbx_seq_one_letter_code
_entity_poly.pdbx_strand_id
1 'polypeptide(L)'
;ALGCCLVGSEMCISDRSKTKYNKATPGHIGRLKAKIASLKERKEKAVAHAKKSGSSAGFEVKKSGDASVSLVGFPSVGKSSLISQLTGADSEAGAFAFTTLTCIPGVLDHRGAKIQILDLPGLIKGASEGKGRGREILNVIRGSDMVLYVVDPFQESHFDILDRELWMAGMRLNQPEPQVFITRTKRGGIVVRSTVEQTNLSEEEIQGIIRSFGIVSATVTLRTDVTDDHIVDTLAGNRIYNRAVVVVNKIDLATEDDLERTRKMLPVGWPVLEVSAKTGEGIENMKDFIFDNLHFMSIFLKPQGQEADMVEPLIVKDTSTVRDVCAKLHRDFVRKFRYARVKGPSAKFDWQRVGLDHPLSDGDILTIVLRKS
;
A
#
# COMPACT_ATOMS: atom_id res chain seq x y z
N ALA A 1 -17.36 -28.28 -6.40
CA ALA A 1 -17.52 -26.84 -6.72
C ALA A 1 -16.18 -26.09 -6.82
N LEU A 2 -15.23 -26.38 -5.94
CA LEU A 2 -13.89 -25.74 -5.93
C LEU A 2 -13.03 -26.16 -7.15
N GLY A 3 -13.14 -27.40 -7.61
CA GLY A 3 -12.41 -27.91 -8.77
C GLY A 3 -12.82 -27.22 -10.10
N CYS A 4 -14.09 -26.91 -10.27
CA CYS A 4 -14.60 -26.27 -11.48
C CYS A 4 -14.13 -24.80 -11.61
N CYS A 5 -13.96 -24.07 -10.50
CA CYS A 5 -13.41 -22.70 -10.49
C CYS A 5 -11.92 -22.66 -10.84
N LEU A 6 -11.15 -23.67 -10.41
CA LEU A 6 -9.71 -23.78 -10.71
C LEU A 6 -9.48 -24.02 -12.20
N VAL A 7 -10.17 -25.00 -12.78
CA VAL A 7 -10.07 -25.34 -14.21
C VAL A 7 -10.47 -24.15 -15.09
N GLY A 8 -11.54 -23.42 -14.73
CA GLY A 8 -11.96 -22.23 -15.46
C GLY A 8 -10.94 -21.09 -15.39
N SER A 9 -10.26 -20.91 -14.26
CA SER A 9 -9.21 -19.91 -14.07
C SER A 9 -7.96 -20.24 -14.89
N GLU A 10 -7.50 -21.50 -14.86
CA GLU A 10 -6.32 -21.95 -15.60
C GLU A 10 -6.55 -21.88 -17.12
N MET A 11 -7.75 -22.23 -17.59
CA MET A 11 -8.11 -22.11 -18.99
C MET A 11 -8.11 -20.65 -19.47
N CYS A 12 -8.63 -19.72 -18.67
CA CYS A 12 -8.59 -18.29 -19.00
C CYS A 12 -7.16 -17.72 -18.99
N ILE A 13 -6.29 -18.17 -18.10
CA ILE A 13 -4.88 -17.76 -18.05
C ILE A 13 -4.14 -18.29 -19.28
N SER A 14 -4.37 -19.56 -19.66
CA SER A 14 -3.79 -20.17 -20.86
C SER A 14 -4.28 -19.46 -22.14
N ASP A 15 -5.55 -19.12 -22.23
CA ASP A 15 -6.12 -18.41 -23.38
C ASP A 15 -5.54 -16.99 -23.51
N ARG A 16 -5.40 -16.28 -22.39
CA ARG A 16 -4.73 -14.96 -22.36
C ARG A 16 -3.28 -15.05 -22.86
N SER A 17 -2.51 -16.06 -22.45
CA SER A 17 -1.11 -16.21 -22.85
C SER A 17 -0.94 -16.56 -24.33
N LYS A 18 -1.95 -17.19 -24.94
CA LYS A 18 -1.96 -17.57 -26.37
C LYS A 18 -2.49 -16.46 -27.28
N THR A 19 -3.21 -15.48 -26.73
CA THR A 19 -3.80 -14.39 -27.52
C THR A 19 -2.72 -13.43 -27.96
N LYS A 20 -2.47 -13.35 -29.26
CA LYS A 20 -1.53 -12.37 -29.84
C LYS A 20 -2.10 -10.96 -29.68
N TYR A 21 -1.28 -10.06 -29.15
CA TYR A 21 -1.66 -8.65 -29.03
C TYR A 21 -1.71 -8.01 -30.40
N ASN A 22 -2.90 -7.58 -30.84
CA ASN A 22 -3.09 -6.73 -32.00
C ASN A 22 -4.21 -5.71 -31.70
N LYS A 23 -4.36 -4.68 -32.53
CA LYS A 23 -5.30 -3.57 -32.32
C LYS A 23 -6.79 -4.00 -32.19
N ALA A 24 -7.14 -5.23 -32.60
CA ALA A 24 -8.49 -5.79 -32.53
C ALA A 24 -8.75 -6.64 -31.25
N THR A 25 -7.75 -6.84 -30.38
CA THR A 25 -7.83 -7.74 -29.23
C THR A 25 -7.91 -7.09 -27.83
N PRO A 26 -7.81 -5.73 -27.64
CA PRO A 26 -7.85 -5.13 -26.30
C PRO A 26 -9.11 -5.49 -25.51
N GLY A 27 -10.28 -5.39 -26.14
CA GLY A 27 -11.55 -5.74 -25.48
C GLY A 27 -11.71 -7.24 -25.15
N HIS A 28 -11.06 -8.14 -25.89
CA HIS A 28 -11.03 -9.57 -25.56
C HIS A 28 -10.11 -9.83 -24.37
N ILE A 29 -8.92 -9.23 -24.36
CA ILE A 29 -7.96 -9.35 -23.25
C ILE A 29 -8.56 -8.75 -21.96
N GLY A 30 -9.21 -7.59 -22.03
CA GLY A 30 -9.90 -6.99 -20.90
C GLY A 30 -10.99 -7.90 -20.32
N ARG A 31 -11.81 -8.53 -21.16
CA ARG A 31 -12.83 -9.51 -20.73
C ARG A 31 -12.22 -10.76 -20.08
N LEU A 32 -11.08 -11.26 -20.58
CA LEU A 32 -10.37 -12.38 -19.96
C LEU A 32 -9.78 -11.99 -18.60
N LYS A 33 -9.18 -10.81 -18.48
CA LYS A 33 -8.71 -10.26 -17.20
C LYS A 33 -9.85 -10.15 -16.20
N ALA A 34 -10.98 -9.59 -16.62
CA ALA A 34 -12.19 -9.46 -15.81
C ALA A 34 -12.70 -10.82 -15.31
N LYS A 35 -12.75 -11.80 -16.18
CA LYS A 35 -13.18 -13.17 -15.83
C LYS A 35 -12.22 -13.83 -14.84
N ILE A 36 -10.92 -13.68 -15.02
CA ILE A 36 -9.90 -14.18 -14.09
C ILE A 36 -10.06 -13.52 -12.72
N ALA A 37 -10.23 -12.17 -12.67
CA ALA A 37 -10.43 -11.45 -11.43
C ALA A 37 -11.70 -11.88 -10.68
N SER A 38 -12.83 -12.00 -11.38
CA SER A 38 -14.10 -12.49 -10.84
C SER A 38 -14.00 -13.93 -10.29
N LEU A 39 -13.29 -14.82 -10.98
CA LEU A 39 -13.07 -16.19 -10.51
C LEU A 39 -12.17 -16.24 -9.28
N LYS A 40 -11.12 -15.40 -9.22
CA LYS A 40 -10.26 -15.26 -8.03
C LYS A 40 -11.06 -14.78 -6.83
N GLU A 41 -11.88 -13.74 -6.98
CA GLU A 41 -12.74 -13.21 -5.92
C GLU A 41 -13.73 -14.27 -5.39
N ARG A 42 -14.38 -15.03 -6.29
CA ARG A 42 -15.27 -16.14 -5.90
C ARG A 42 -14.52 -17.22 -5.12
N LYS A 43 -13.29 -17.56 -5.53
CA LYS A 43 -12.43 -18.52 -4.82
C LYS A 43 -12.08 -18.01 -3.43
N GLU A 44 -11.72 -16.74 -3.28
CA GLU A 44 -11.40 -16.11 -2.00
C GLU A 44 -12.61 -16.10 -1.07
N LYS A 45 -13.79 -15.72 -1.57
CA LYS A 45 -15.06 -15.75 -0.81
C LYS A 45 -15.43 -17.19 -0.39
N ALA A 46 -15.28 -18.17 -1.27
CA ALA A 46 -15.54 -19.58 -0.94
C ALA A 46 -14.59 -20.10 0.15
N VAL A 47 -13.29 -19.75 0.09
CA VAL A 47 -12.31 -20.10 1.11
C VAL A 47 -12.61 -19.40 2.44
N ALA A 48 -13.01 -18.12 2.40
CA ALA A 48 -13.42 -17.37 3.59
C ALA A 48 -14.67 -17.95 4.25
N HIS A 49 -15.67 -18.39 3.47
CA HIS A 49 -16.85 -19.07 3.99
C HIS A 49 -16.52 -20.45 4.57
N ALA A 50 -15.61 -21.22 3.98
CA ALA A 50 -15.17 -22.51 4.52
C ALA A 50 -14.36 -22.35 5.82
N LYS A 51 -13.66 -21.22 6.02
CA LYS A 51 -12.90 -20.93 7.23
C LYS A 51 -13.74 -20.39 8.40
N LYS A 52 -14.98 -19.93 8.17
CA LYS A 52 -15.88 -19.47 9.26
C LYS A 52 -16.33 -20.56 10.21
N SER A 53 -16.08 -21.83 9.90
CA SER A 53 -16.33 -22.98 10.79
C SER A 53 -15.13 -23.42 11.63
N GLY A 54 -13.99 -22.75 11.55
CA GLY A 54 -12.83 -22.99 12.38
C GLY A 54 -12.12 -21.66 12.65
N SER A 55 -11.90 -21.34 13.90
CA SER A 55 -11.23 -20.13 14.38
C SER A 55 -9.86 -19.96 13.70
N SER A 56 -9.79 -19.19 12.63
CA SER A 56 -8.53 -18.66 12.14
C SER A 56 -8.55 -17.15 12.33
N ALA A 57 -7.88 -16.69 13.39
CA ALA A 57 -7.45 -15.31 13.51
C ALA A 57 -6.75 -14.94 12.18
N GLY A 58 -7.26 -13.93 11.47
CA GLY A 58 -6.57 -13.41 10.30
C GLY A 58 -5.18 -12.97 10.74
N PHE A 59 -4.17 -13.29 9.95
CA PHE A 59 -2.81 -12.78 10.15
C PHE A 59 -2.80 -11.28 9.84
N GLU A 60 -3.28 -10.49 10.76
CA GLU A 60 -3.16 -9.04 10.73
C GLU A 60 -1.95 -8.69 11.59
N VAL A 61 -0.89 -8.21 10.97
CA VAL A 61 0.23 -7.64 11.72
C VAL A 61 -0.30 -6.42 12.45
N LYS A 62 -0.34 -6.48 13.76
CA LYS A 62 -0.73 -5.34 14.57
C LYS A 62 0.26 -4.20 14.29
N LYS A 63 -0.19 -3.13 13.64
CA LYS A 63 0.64 -1.96 13.40
C LYS A 63 1.11 -1.42 14.75
N SER A 64 2.42 -1.41 14.93
CA SER A 64 3.09 -0.79 16.07
C SER A 64 3.86 0.42 15.56
N GLY A 65 3.76 1.55 16.26
CA GLY A 65 4.36 2.80 15.81
C GLY A 65 3.44 3.62 14.89
N ASP A 66 4.04 4.57 14.18
CA ASP A 66 3.34 5.56 13.36
C ASP A 66 3.11 5.09 11.93
N ALA A 67 4.01 4.26 11.39
CA ALA A 67 3.86 3.57 10.11
C ALA A 67 4.62 2.25 10.08
N SER A 68 4.35 1.48 9.01
CA SER A 68 5.04 0.22 8.72
C SER A 68 5.58 0.21 7.29
N VAL A 69 6.82 -0.24 7.14
CA VAL A 69 7.54 -0.34 5.88
C VAL A 69 8.01 -1.77 5.68
N SER A 70 7.66 -2.38 4.55
CA SER A 70 8.05 -3.75 4.24
C SER A 70 9.25 -3.80 3.31
N LEU A 71 10.28 -4.56 3.67
CA LEU A 71 11.41 -4.87 2.81
C LEU A 71 11.10 -6.12 1.99
N VAL A 72 11.20 -5.98 0.67
CA VAL A 72 10.97 -7.03 -0.30
C VAL A 72 12.24 -7.22 -1.12
N GLY A 73 12.71 -8.44 -1.24
CA GLY A 73 13.92 -8.73 -1.99
C GLY A 73 14.31 -10.21 -1.88
N PHE A 74 15.14 -10.67 -2.80
CA PHE A 74 15.63 -12.03 -2.81
C PHE A 74 16.56 -12.32 -1.60
N PRO A 75 16.84 -13.59 -1.31
CA PRO A 75 17.87 -13.94 -0.32
C PRO A 75 19.23 -13.31 -0.66
N SER A 76 19.99 -12.98 0.35
CA SER A 76 21.39 -12.47 0.24
C SER A 76 21.56 -11.08 -0.40
N VAL A 77 20.49 -10.34 -0.70
CA VAL A 77 20.57 -8.93 -1.17
C VAL A 77 20.92 -7.95 -0.03
N GLY A 78 20.96 -8.41 1.22
CA GLY A 78 21.39 -7.62 2.38
C GLY A 78 20.24 -6.97 3.17
N LYS A 79 18.99 -7.47 3.10
CA LYS A 79 17.84 -6.92 3.84
C LYS A 79 18.07 -6.83 5.35
N SER A 80 18.52 -7.91 5.98
CA SER A 80 18.75 -7.94 7.43
C SER A 80 19.87 -6.99 7.85
N SER A 81 20.91 -6.83 7.02
CA SER A 81 21.97 -5.83 7.25
C SER A 81 21.42 -4.40 7.13
N LEU A 82 20.51 -4.14 6.18
CA LEU A 82 19.84 -2.84 6.06
C LEU A 82 18.98 -2.53 7.28
N ILE A 83 18.25 -3.50 7.79
CA ILE A 83 17.44 -3.33 9.02
C ILE A 83 18.36 -2.95 10.18
N SER A 84 19.44 -3.67 10.40
CA SER A 84 20.39 -3.35 11.47
C SER A 84 20.97 -1.93 11.36
N GLN A 85 21.22 -1.44 10.15
CA GLN A 85 21.69 -0.07 9.92
C GLN A 85 20.60 0.99 10.13
N LEU A 86 19.36 0.68 9.71
CA LEU A 86 18.24 1.60 9.86
C LEU A 86 17.79 1.75 11.31
N THR A 87 17.83 0.66 12.09
CA THR A 87 17.26 0.60 13.44
C THR A 87 18.29 0.81 14.55
N GLY A 88 19.59 0.81 14.23
CA GLY A 88 20.69 0.87 15.20
C GLY A 88 20.90 -0.47 15.91
N ALA A 89 22.12 -0.67 16.42
CA ALA A 89 22.51 -1.92 17.10
C ALA A 89 21.74 -2.16 18.43
N ASP A 90 21.13 -1.12 19.00
CA ASP A 90 20.43 -1.13 20.29
C ASP A 90 18.90 -1.17 20.17
N SER A 91 18.34 -1.34 18.95
CA SER A 91 16.90 -1.55 18.89
C SER A 91 16.59 -2.87 19.55
N GLU A 92 16.07 -2.82 20.79
CA GLU A 92 15.45 -3.98 21.43
C GLU A 92 14.54 -4.59 20.36
N ALA A 93 14.86 -5.81 19.93
CA ALA A 93 13.95 -6.64 19.15
C ALA A 93 12.71 -6.76 20.01
N GLY A 94 11.82 -5.76 19.87
CA GLY A 94 10.60 -5.71 20.66
C GLY A 94 9.94 -7.06 20.49
N ALA A 95 9.69 -7.73 21.60
CA ALA A 95 9.06 -9.05 21.66
C ALA A 95 7.63 -8.95 21.12
N PHE A 96 7.53 -8.71 19.82
CA PHE A 96 6.29 -8.78 19.10
C PHE A 96 6.00 -10.27 18.85
N ALA A 97 5.01 -10.77 19.52
CA ALA A 97 4.55 -12.14 19.43
C ALA A 97 4.03 -12.47 18.03
N PHE A 98 4.96 -12.71 17.09
CA PHE A 98 4.66 -13.37 15.82
C PHE A 98 4.83 -14.87 16.03
N THR A 99 3.76 -15.56 16.34
CA THR A 99 3.78 -16.98 16.67
C THR A 99 4.03 -17.90 15.48
N THR A 100 4.12 -17.38 14.23
CA THR A 100 4.22 -18.27 13.05
C THR A 100 5.04 -17.75 11.86
N LEU A 101 5.30 -16.44 11.71
CA LEU A 101 6.21 -15.89 10.71
C LEU A 101 7.50 -15.42 11.38
N THR A 102 8.63 -15.89 10.90
CA THR A 102 9.96 -15.36 11.26
C THR A 102 10.16 -13.99 10.60
N CYS A 103 9.32 -13.03 10.98
CA CYS A 103 9.51 -11.63 10.59
C CYS A 103 10.33 -11.00 11.71
N ILE A 104 11.50 -10.44 11.40
CA ILE A 104 12.30 -9.69 12.38
C ILE A 104 11.86 -8.23 12.23
N PRO A 105 11.03 -7.69 13.13
CA PRO A 105 10.67 -6.29 13.08
C PRO A 105 11.81 -5.45 13.67
N GLY A 106 12.25 -4.44 12.94
CA GLY A 106 13.05 -3.35 13.47
C GLY A 106 12.18 -2.11 13.67
N VAL A 107 12.55 -1.23 14.56
CA VAL A 107 11.93 0.09 14.73
C VAL A 107 12.95 1.16 14.37
N LEU A 108 12.65 1.91 13.32
CA LEU A 108 13.38 3.12 12.97
C LEU A 108 12.75 4.29 13.72
N ASP A 109 13.52 4.92 14.62
CA ASP A 109 13.16 6.18 15.26
C ASP A 109 13.84 7.31 14.47
N HIS A 110 13.04 8.14 13.80
CA HIS A 110 13.56 9.21 12.96
C HIS A 110 12.64 10.42 13.00
N ARG A 111 13.19 11.59 13.35
CA ARG A 111 12.45 12.86 13.49
C ARG A 111 11.19 12.73 14.38
N GLY A 112 11.26 11.91 15.44
CA GLY A 112 10.16 11.66 16.36
C GLY A 112 9.10 10.67 15.88
N ALA A 113 9.22 10.13 14.66
CA ALA A 113 8.35 9.06 14.17
C ALA A 113 8.95 7.69 14.46
N LYS A 114 8.11 6.77 14.91
CA LYS A 114 8.47 5.36 15.11
C LYS A 114 7.94 4.53 13.94
N ILE A 115 8.84 4.17 13.03
CA ILE A 115 8.52 3.45 11.81
C ILE A 115 8.91 1.99 11.95
N GLN A 116 7.94 1.09 11.86
CA GLN A 116 8.18 -0.35 11.90
C GLN A 116 8.74 -0.82 10.57
N ILE A 117 9.94 -1.39 10.57
CA ILE A 117 10.57 -2.00 9.39
C ILE A 117 10.40 -3.51 9.47
N LEU A 118 9.81 -4.10 8.43
CA LEU A 118 9.46 -5.52 8.38
C LEU A 118 10.38 -6.25 7.40
N ASP A 119 11.25 -7.15 7.90
CA ASP A 119 11.96 -8.11 7.04
C ASP A 119 11.01 -9.25 6.66
N LEU A 120 10.74 -9.39 5.39
CA LEU A 120 9.86 -10.43 4.87
C LEU A 120 10.69 -11.46 4.10
N PRO A 121 11.22 -12.48 4.78
CA PRO A 121 11.96 -13.53 4.12
C PRO A 121 11.04 -14.36 3.23
N GLY A 122 11.49 -14.65 2.00
CA GLY A 122 10.89 -15.69 1.19
C GLY A 122 9.74 -15.28 0.28
N LEU A 123 9.69 -14.01 -0.20
CA LEU A 123 8.90 -13.71 -1.38
C LEU A 123 9.59 -14.37 -2.59
N ILE A 124 9.12 -15.58 -2.93
CA ILE A 124 9.66 -16.42 -4.00
C ILE A 124 8.62 -16.47 -5.12
N LYS A 125 9.08 -16.70 -6.34
CA LYS A 125 8.23 -16.94 -7.53
C LYS A 125 7.10 -17.93 -7.21
N GLY A 126 5.85 -17.53 -7.47
CA GLY A 126 4.64 -18.31 -7.18
C GLY A 126 3.99 -18.02 -5.82
N ALA A 127 4.45 -17.01 -5.08
CA ALA A 127 3.82 -16.58 -3.83
C ALA A 127 2.36 -16.13 -4.04
N SER A 128 2.08 -15.44 -5.15
CA SER A 128 0.73 -15.01 -5.55
C SER A 128 -0.21 -16.17 -5.89
N GLU A 129 0.31 -17.33 -6.27
CA GLU A 129 -0.46 -18.53 -6.52
C GLU A 129 -0.82 -19.30 -5.23
N GLY A 130 -0.31 -18.84 -4.08
CA GLY A 130 -0.58 -19.42 -2.77
C GLY A 130 0.25 -20.64 -2.44
N LYS A 131 1.40 -20.81 -3.08
CA LYS A 131 2.36 -21.87 -2.75
C LYS A 131 3.10 -21.49 -1.46
N GLY A 132 3.12 -22.38 -0.49
CA GLY A 132 3.79 -22.18 0.79
C GLY A 132 3.22 -21.01 1.62
N ARG A 133 4.09 -20.28 2.31
CA ARG A 133 3.76 -19.11 3.15
C ARG A 133 3.60 -17.79 2.37
N GLY A 134 3.68 -17.83 1.04
CA GLY A 134 3.67 -16.63 0.21
C GLY A 134 2.43 -15.76 0.42
N ARG A 135 1.25 -16.35 0.64
CA ARG A 135 0.02 -15.59 0.89
C ARG A 135 0.05 -14.79 2.20
N GLU A 136 0.67 -15.35 3.24
CA GLU A 136 0.81 -14.68 4.55
C GLU A 136 1.73 -13.46 4.41
N ILE A 137 2.86 -13.62 3.71
CA ILE A 137 3.82 -12.56 3.41
C ILE A 137 3.15 -11.45 2.60
N LEU A 138 2.42 -11.80 1.54
CA LEU A 138 1.67 -10.84 0.72
C LEU A 138 0.63 -10.06 1.53
N ASN A 139 -0.03 -10.68 2.51
CA ASN A 139 -0.98 -9.98 3.38
C ASN A 139 -0.27 -8.95 4.28
N VAL A 140 0.93 -9.26 4.77
CA VAL A 140 1.74 -8.32 5.54
C VAL A 140 2.14 -7.12 4.68
N ILE A 141 2.65 -7.36 3.46
CA ILE A 141 3.02 -6.30 2.52
C ILE A 141 1.81 -5.42 2.19
N ARG A 142 0.64 -6.01 1.98
CA ARG A 142 -0.62 -5.28 1.73
C ARG A 142 -1.03 -4.37 2.89
N GLY A 143 -0.64 -4.71 4.11
CA GLY A 143 -0.90 -3.91 5.31
C GLY A 143 0.13 -2.81 5.57
N SER A 144 1.28 -2.81 4.90
CA SER A 144 2.33 -1.80 5.09
C SER A 144 2.00 -0.48 4.38
N ASP A 145 2.59 0.60 4.87
CA ASP A 145 2.38 1.95 4.34
C ASP A 145 3.33 2.26 3.18
N MET A 146 4.46 1.54 3.06
CA MET A 146 5.44 1.66 1.98
C MET A 146 6.14 0.32 1.74
N VAL A 147 6.58 0.09 0.50
CA VAL A 147 7.36 -1.09 0.09
C VAL A 147 8.74 -0.66 -0.37
N LEU A 148 9.78 -1.28 0.19
CA LEU A 148 11.17 -1.10 -0.25
C LEU A 148 11.62 -2.35 -1.01
N TYR A 149 11.86 -2.22 -2.30
CA TYR A 149 12.47 -3.27 -3.12
C TYR A 149 13.98 -3.24 -2.93
N VAL A 150 14.53 -4.20 -2.23
CA VAL A 150 15.97 -4.32 -2.07
C VAL A 150 16.52 -5.17 -3.19
N VAL A 151 17.33 -4.57 -4.05
CA VAL A 151 17.96 -5.22 -5.20
C VAL A 151 19.49 -5.19 -5.07
N ASP A 152 20.12 -6.14 -5.74
CA ASP A 152 21.57 -6.28 -5.83
C ASP A 152 21.98 -5.93 -7.26
N PRO A 153 22.94 -5.00 -7.49
CA PRO A 153 23.35 -4.59 -8.83
C PRO A 153 23.93 -5.71 -9.68
N PHE A 154 24.27 -6.84 -9.06
CA PHE A 154 24.83 -8.01 -9.77
C PHE A 154 23.76 -9.03 -10.21
N GLN A 155 22.46 -8.77 -9.95
CA GLN A 155 21.37 -9.73 -10.18
C GLN A 155 20.17 -9.06 -10.90
N GLU A 156 20.24 -9.01 -12.21
CA GLU A 156 19.41 -8.18 -13.09
C GLU A 156 17.90 -8.50 -13.10
N SER A 157 17.49 -9.75 -12.91
CA SER A 157 16.09 -10.17 -13.10
C SER A 157 15.22 -10.12 -11.83
N HIS A 158 15.79 -9.73 -10.69
CA HIS A 158 15.10 -9.85 -9.41
C HIS A 158 13.93 -8.87 -9.24
N PHE A 159 14.09 -7.64 -9.74
CA PHE A 159 13.04 -6.63 -9.65
C PHE A 159 11.77 -7.07 -10.36
N ASP A 160 11.86 -7.46 -11.64
CA ASP A 160 10.71 -7.83 -12.47
C ASP A 160 9.91 -9.00 -11.88
N ILE A 161 10.62 -9.98 -11.30
CA ILE A 161 9.96 -11.13 -10.66
C ILE A 161 9.17 -10.69 -9.44
N LEU A 162 9.75 -9.85 -8.58
CA LEU A 162 9.11 -9.36 -7.36
C LEU A 162 7.92 -8.45 -7.69
N ASP A 163 8.09 -7.52 -8.61
CA ASP A 163 7.04 -6.60 -9.03
C ASP A 163 5.86 -7.36 -9.62
N ARG A 164 6.11 -8.35 -10.48
CA ARG A 164 5.07 -9.21 -11.03
C ARG A 164 4.31 -9.97 -9.94
N GLU A 165 4.98 -10.52 -8.93
CA GLU A 165 4.31 -11.23 -7.82
C GLU A 165 3.42 -10.28 -7.01
N LEU A 166 3.87 -9.06 -6.72
CA LEU A 166 3.09 -8.06 -6.01
C LEU A 166 1.91 -7.56 -6.86
N TRP A 167 2.12 -7.34 -8.16
CA TRP A 167 1.05 -7.01 -9.10
C TRP A 167 -0.04 -8.11 -9.13
N MET A 168 0.37 -9.38 -9.24
CA MET A 168 -0.55 -10.53 -9.22
C MET A 168 -1.27 -10.69 -7.89
N ALA A 169 -0.67 -10.24 -6.79
CA ALA A 169 -1.29 -10.17 -5.47
C ALA A 169 -2.28 -8.99 -5.33
N GLY A 170 -2.41 -8.15 -6.35
CA GLY A 170 -3.35 -7.02 -6.38
C GLY A 170 -2.79 -5.72 -5.80
N MET A 171 -1.48 -5.59 -5.74
CA MET A 171 -0.82 -4.33 -5.38
C MET A 171 -0.54 -3.50 -6.64
N ARG A 172 -0.72 -2.21 -6.52
CA ARG A 172 -0.47 -1.20 -7.56
C ARG A 172 0.49 -0.16 -7.00
N LEU A 173 1.77 -0.45 -7.18
CA LEU A 173 2.83 0.34 -6.57
C LEU A 173 3.17 1.54 -7.46
N ASN A 174 3.32 2.71 -6.83
CA ASN A 174 3.59 3.99 -7.49
C ASN A 174 2.58 4.36 -8.60
N GLN A 175 1.36 3.86 -8.50
CA GLN A 175 0.29 4.18 -9.42
C GLN A 175 -0.81 4.97 -8.70
N PRO A 176 -1.41 5.98 -9.34
CA PRO A 176 -2.58 6.66 -8.78
C PRO A 176 -3.80 5.74 -8.81
N GLU A 177 -4.65 5.86 -7.81
CA GLU A 177 -5.93 5.17 -7.82
C GLU A 177 -6.81 5.68 -8.97
N PRO A 178 -7.40 4.78 -9.79
CA PRO A 178 -8.18 5.18 -10.94
C PRO A 178 -9.46 5.91 -10.52
N GLN A 179 -9.72 7.06 -11.14
CA GLN A 179 -10.91 7.86 -10.88
C GLN A 179 -12.13 7.29 -11.63
N VAL A 180 -12.52 6.08 -11.26
CA VAL A 180 -13.63 5.31 -11.84
C VAL A 180 -14.69 5.07 -10.78
N PHE A 181 -15.91 5.56 -11.02
CA PHE A 181 -17.02 5.42 -10.09
C PHE A 181 -18.13 4.59 -10.75
N ILE A 182 -18.45 3.45 -10.16
CA ILE A 182 -19.47 2.52 -10.67
C ILE A 182 -20.62 2.43 -9.69
N THR A 183 -21.77 3.00 -10.06
CA THR A 183 -23.00 2.93 -9.27
C THR A 183 -23.99 1.99 -9.93
N ARG A 184 -24.31 0.88 -9.27
CA ARG A 184 -25.28 -0.09 -9.76
C ARG A 184 -26.69 0.51 -9.76
N THR A 185 -27.43 0.31 -10.85
CA THR A 185 -28.81 0.77 -11.01
C THR A 185 -29.75 -0.42 -11.15
N LYS A 186 -31.06 -0.22 -10.87
CA LYS A 186 -32.04 -1.30 -11.00
C LYS A 186 -32.43 -1.59 -12.46
N ARG A 187 -32.38 -0.59 -13.33
CA ARG A 187 -32.79 -0.65 -14.75
C ARG A 187 -31.97 0.36 -15.56
N GLY A 188 -31.98 0.25 -16.89
CA GLY A 188 -31.39 1.23 -17.80
C GLY A 188 -30.10 0.79 -18.49
N GLY A 189 -29.62 -0.46 -18.24
CA GLY A 189 -28.38 -0.93 -18.84
C GLY A 189 -27.14 -0.27 -18.23
N ILE A 190 -26.00 -0.40 -18.91
CA ILE A 190 -24.74 0.23 -18.47
C ILE A 190 -24.58 1.52 -19.27
N VAL A 191 -24.56 2.65 -18.57
CA VAL A 191 -24.34 3.98 -19.14
C VAL A 191 -22.97 4.47 -18.72
N VAL A 192 -22.10 4.78 -19.68
CA VAL A 192 -20.78 5.34 -19.44
C VAL A 192 -20.81 6.84 -19.63
N ARG A 193 -20.28 7.57 -18.66
CA ARG A 193 -20.10 9.03 -18.72
C ARG A 193 -18.64 9.34 -18.45
N SER A 194 -18.01 10.09 -19.34
CA SER A 194 -16.61 10.50 -19.17
C SER A 194 -16.49 12.02 -19.16
N THR A 195 -15.63 12.53 -18.29
CA THR A 195 -15.26 13.95 -18.25
C THR A 195 -14.00 14.25 -19.08
N VAL A 196 -13.33 13.21 -19.54
CA VAL A 196 -12.10 13.27 -20.36
C VAL A 196 -12.23 12.34 -21.55
N GLU A 197 -11.54 12.63 -22.64
CA GLU A 197 -11.47 11.74 -23.80
C GLU A 197 -10.87 10.39 -23.39
N GLN A 198 -11.46 9.30 -23.85
CA GLN A 198 -10.99 7.95 -23.61
C GLN A 198 -10.24 7.47 -24.86
N THR A 199 -8.92 7.29 -24.73
CA THR A 199 -8.05 6.89 -25.86
C THR A 199 -7.72 5.40 -25.84
N ASN A 200 -7.82 4.75 -24.68
CA ASN A 200 -7.43 3.34 -24.50
C ASN A 200 -8.59 2.36 -24.69
N LEU A 201 -9.81 2.74 -24.33
CA LEU A 201 -10.99 1.88 -24.38
C LEU A 201 -12.19 2.60 -24.95
N SER A 202 -12.92 1.93 -25.81
CA SER A 202 -14.24 2.36 -26.27
C SER A 202 -15.31 2.13 -25.21
N GLU A 203 -16.45 2.83 -25.32
CA GLU A 203 -17.58 2.64 -24.41
C GLU A 203 -18.09 1.21 -24.43
N GLU A 204 -18.13 0.56 -25.60
CA GLU A 204 -18.57 -0.83 -25.76
C GLU A 204 -17.64 -1.82 -25.03
N GLU A 205 -16.31 -1.58 -25.08
CA GLU A 205 -15.34 -2.40 -24.35
C GLU A 205 -15.48 -2.26 -22.85
N ILE A 206 -15.67 -1.04 -22.35
CA ILE A 206 -15.92 -0.76 -20.93
C ILE A 206 -17.20 -1.48 -20.46
N GLN A 207 -18.29 -1.37 -21.21
CA GLN A 207 -19.54 -2.08 -20.93
C GLN A 207 -19.34 -3.60 -20.95
N GLY A 208 -18.55 -4.12 -21.88
CA GLY A 208 -18.23 -5.54 -22.01
C GLY A 208 -17.46 -6.08 -20.80
N ILE A 209 -16.48 -5.33 -20.30
CA ILE A 209 -15.72 -5.65 -19.08
C ILE A 209 -16.67 -5.71 -17.87
N ILE A 210 -17.51 -4.68 -17.70
CA ILE A 210 -18.45 -4.58 -16.58
C ILE A 210 -19.48 -5.73 -16.59
N ARG A 211 -20.01 -6.07 -17.76
CA ARG A 211 -20.93 -7.24 -17.92
C ARG A 211 -20.24 -8.55 -17.52
N SER A 212 -18.94 -8.68 -17.74
CA SER A 212 -18.17 -9.89 -17.36
C SER A 212 -18.11 -10.09 -15.83
N PHE A 213 -18.35 -9.05 -15.05
CA PHE A 213 -18.54 -9.11 -13.58
C PHE A 213 -19.99 -9.38 -13.15
N GLY A 214 -20.89 -9.66 -14.11
CA GLY A 214 -22.30 -9.94 -13.83
C GLY A 214 -23.15 -8.69 -13.53
N ILE A 215 -22.64 -7.50 -13.87
CA ILE A 215 -23.38 -6.25 -13.72
C ILE A 215 -24.15 -5.96 -15.00
N VAL A 216 -25.48 -5.90 -14.89
CA VAL A 216 -26.38 -5.71 -16.06
C VAL A 216 -26.78 -4.23 -16.19
N SER A 217 -26.87 -3.50 -15.08
CA SER A 217 -27.28 -2.09 -15.07
C SER A 217 -26.41 -1.30 -14.11
N ALA A 218 -25.74 -0.25 -14.59
CA ALA A 218 -24.91 0.66 -13.81
C ALA A 218 -24.70 2.00 -14.51
N THR A 219 -24.46 3.04 -13.74
CA THR A 219 -23.86 4.28 -14.22
C THR A 219 -22.38 4.28 -13.89
N VAL A 220 -21.54 4.47 -14.91
CA VAL A 220 -20.08 4.51 -14.81
C VAL A 220 -19.65 5.94 -15.08
N THR A 221 -18.91 6.53 -14.15
CA THR A 221 -18.34 7.88 -14.31
C THR A 221 -16.83 7.78 -14.33
N LEU A 222 -16.22 8.25 -15.41
CA LEU A 222 -14.78 8.24 -15.64
C LEU A 222 -14.25 9.68 -15.58
N ARG A 223 -13.23 9.90 -14.75
CA ARG A 223 -12.57 11.20 -14.60
C ARG A 223 -11.12 11.19 -15.09
N THR A 224 -10.63 10.03 -15.52
CA THR A 224 -9.31 9.84 -16.12
C THR A 224 -9.45 8.98 -17.36
N ASP A 225 -8.47 9.01 -18.26
CA ASP A 225 -8.38 8.04 -19.35
C ASP A 225 -8.03 6.68 -18.77
N VAL A 226 -8.89 5.69 -19.00
CA VAL A 226 -8.85 4.40 -18.30
C VAL A 226 -8.36 3.27 -19.19
N THR A 227 -7.65 2.32 -18.58
CA THR A 227 -7.28 1.05 -19.18
C THR A 227 -8.23 -0.05 -18.70
N ASP A 228 -8.15 -1.23 -19.34
CA ASP A 228 -8.86 -2.44 -18.90
C ASP A 228 -8.51 -2.84 -17.45
N ASP A 229 -7.24 -2.67 -17.04
CA ASP A 229 -6.81 -2.95 -15.68
C ASP A 229 -7.46 -1.99 -14.67
N HIS A 230 -7.62 -0.71 -15.00
CA HIS A 230 -8.30 0.27 -14.13
C HIS A 230 -9.76 -0.12 -13.86
N ILE A 231 -10.50 -0.52 -14.89
CA ILE A 231 -11.89 -0.97 -14.74
C ILE A 231 -11.97 -2.26 -13.91
N VAL A 232 -11.08 -3.23 -14.21
CA VAL A 232 -11.01 -4.50 -13.46
C VAL A 232 -10.66 -4.27 -12.00
N ASP A 233 -9.71 -3.39 -11.71
CA ASP A 233 -9.26 -3.09 -10.36
C ASP A 233 -10.36 -2.42 -9.52
N THR A 234 -11.09 -1.47 -10.13
CA THR A 234 -12.26 -0.84 -9.50
C THR A 234 -13.36 -1.85 -9.20
N LEU A 235 -13.66 -2.75 -10.16
CA LEU A 235 -14.70 -3.77 -9.99
C LEU A 235 -14.32 -4.84 -8.97
N ALA A 236 -13.04 -5.21 -8.90
CA ALA A 236 -12.54 -6.17 -7.93
C ALA A 236 -12.54 -5.61 -6.49
N GLY A 237 -12.34 -4.30 -6.32
CA GLY A 237 -12.45 -3.60 -5.03
C GLY A 237 -11.47 -4.08 -3.94
N ASN A 238 -10.43 -4.83 -4.33
CA ASN A 238 -9.47 -5.43 -3.40
C ASN A 238 -8.02 -5.07 -3.76
N ARG A 239 -7.84 -4.02 -4.56
CA ARG A 239 -6.51 -3.51 -4.92
C ARG A 239 -6.00 -2.53 -3.88
N ILE A 240 -4.69 -2.51 -3.71
CA ILE A 240 -4.00 -1.60 -2.80
C ILE A 240 -3.02 -0.78 -3.63
N TYR A 241 -3.23 0.52 -3.59
CA TYR A 241 -2.36 1.52 -4.21
C TYR A 241 -1.39 2.01 -3.14
N ASN A 242 -0.11 1.71 -3.31
CA ASN A 242 0.87 2.01 -2.30
C ASN A 242 2.15 2.59 -2.93
N ARG A 243 2.96 3.25 -2.11
CA ARG A 243 4.27 3.75 -2.53
C ARG A 243 5.30 2.65 -2.45
N ALA A 244 6.24 2.69 -3.40
CA ALA A 244 7.38 1.82 -3.42
C ALA A 244 8.64 2.59 -3.80
N VAL A 245 9.76 2.12 -3.30
CA VAL A 245 11.10 2.65 -3.56
C VAL A 245 12.01 1.50 -3.89
N VAL A 246 12.88 1.68 -4.86
CA VAL A 246 13.94 0.70 -5.14
C VAL A 246 15.19 1.10 -4.37
N VAL A 247 15.71 0.17 -3.61
CA VAL A 247 16.95 0.32 -2.83
C VAL A 247 18.02 -0.58 -3.47
N VAL A 248 18.95 0.02 -4.17
CA VAL A 248 20.12 -0.67 -4.74
C VAL A 248 21.17 -0.76 -3.63
N ASN A 249 21.33 -1.95 -3.08
CA ASN A 249 22.27 -2.20 -1.99
C ASN A 249 23.61 -2.71 -2.52
N LYS A 250 24.65 -2.70 -1.69
CA LYS A 250 26.03 -3.14 -2.00
C LYS A 250 26.76 -2.26 -3.02
N ILE A 251 26.48 -0.95 -3.00
CA ILE A 251 27.20 -0.01 -3.89
C ILE A 251 28.70 0.01 -3.63
N ASP A 252 29.13 -0.38 -2.43
CA ASP A 252 30.56 -0.54 -2.07
C ASP A 252 31.32 -1.58 -2.91
N LEU A 253 30.61 -2.46 -3.58
CA LEU A 253 31.15 -3.50 -4.45
C LEU A 253 30.91 -3.25 -5.93
N ALA A 254 29.99 -2.32 -6.26
CA ALA A 254 29.54 -2.07 -7.63
C ALA A 254 30.42 -1.02 -8.33
N THR A 255 30.62 -1.19 -9.64
CA THR A 255 31.17 -0.15 -10.50
C THR A 255 30.07 0.79 -10.96
N GLU A 256 30.42 1.99 -11.47
CA GLU A 256 29.43 2.92 -12.03
C GLU A 256 28.68 2.29 -13.22
N ASP A 257 29.35 1.46 -14.03
CA ASP A 257 28.71 0.74 -15.14
C ASP A 257 27.65 -0.27 -14.65
N ASP A 258 27.86 -0.90 -13.49
CA ASP A 258 26.89 -1.80 -12.88
C ASP A 258 25.67 -1.03 -12.37
N LEU A 259 25.89 0.12 -11.74
CA LEU A 259 24.83 0.99 -11.26
C LEU A 259 24.01 1.58 -12.42
N GLU A 260 24.66 2.06 -13.48
CA GLU A 260 23.95 2.54 -14.68
C GLU A 260 23.11 1.44 -15.35
N ARG A 261 23.64 0.23 -15.43
CA ARG A 261 22.93 -0.93 -15.95
C ARG A 261 21.68 -1.21 -15.13
N THR A 262 21.83 -1.23 -13.81
CA THR A 262 20.73 -1.43 -12.87
C THR A 262 19.68 -0.34 -13.02
N ARG A 263 20.08 0.96 -13.05
CA ARG A 263 19.15 2.09 -13.24
C ARG A 263 18.34 1.98 -14.54
N LYS A 264 18.95 1.51 -15.63
CA LYS A 264 18.28 1.33 -16.94
C LYS A 264 17.24 0.21 -16.95
N MET A 265 17.33 -0.76 -16.05
CA MET A 265 16.38 -1.86 -15.91
C MET A 265 15.19 -1.52 -15.00
N LEU A 266 15.31 -0.49 -14.18
CA LEU A 266 14.26 -0.09 -13.27
C LEU A 266 13.18 0.74 -13.99
N PRO A 267 11.93 0.72 -13.52
CA PRO A 267 10.87 1.49 -14.13
C PRO A 267 11.16 2.98 -14.11
N VAL A 268 10.91 3.65 -15.23
CA VAL A 268 11.10 5.10 -15.35
C VAL A 268 10.18 5.83 -14.36
N GLY A 269 10.75 6.79 -13.62
CA GLY A 269 10.00 7.60 -12.66
C GLY A 269 9.83 6.98 -11.28
N TRP A 270 10.33 5.78 -11.04
CA TRP A 270 10.39 5.23 -9.69
C TRP A 270 11.56 5.84 -8.91
N PRO A 271 11.37 6.15 -7.62
CA PRO A 271 12.47 6.60 -6.78
C PRO A 271 13.47 5.46 -6.56
N VAL A 272 14.75 5.77 -6.73
CA VAL A 272 15.86 4.83 -6.55
C VAL A 272 16.80 5.41 -5.50
N LEU A 273 17.14 4.60 -4.51
CA LEU A 273 18.11 4.91 -3.47
C LEU A 273 19.31 3.95 -3.61
N GLU A 274 20.49 4.49 -3.61
CA GLU A 274 21.72 3.73 -3.67
C GLU A 274 22.37 3.74 -2.30
N VAL A 275 22.61 2.54 -1.75
CA VAL A 275 23.10 2.38 -0.38
C VAL A 275 24.10 1.25 -0.25
N SER A 276 24.93 1.34 0.78
CA SER A 276 25.71 0.21 1.27
C SER A 276 25.36 -0.08 2.73
N ALA A 277 24.68 -1.17 2.95
CA ALA A 277 24.41 -1.63 4.31
C ALA A 277 25.69 -2.02 5.08
N LYS A 278 26.82 -2.21 4.40
CA LYS A 278 28.10 -2.56 4.99
C LYS A 278 28.87 -1.32 5.47
N THR A 279 28.92 -0.27 4.66
CA THR A 279 29.66 0.96 4.95
C THR A 279 28.82 2.03 5.64
N GLY A 280 27.49 1.93 5.55
CA GLY A 280 26.53 2.95 6.02
C GLY A 280 26.27 4.05 5.00
N GLU A 281 26.90 4.01 3.83
CA GLU A 281 26.71 5.00 2.78
C GLU A 281 25.25 5.02 2.29
N GLY A 282 24.68 6.22 2.13
CA GLY A 282 23.31 6.42 1.69
C GLY A 282 22.22 6.13 2.73
N ILE A 283 22.54 5.59 3.91
CA ILE A 283 21.55 5.18 4.92
C ILE A 283 20.80 6.38 5.51
N GLU A 284 21.48 7.48 5.82
CA GLU A 284 20.79 8.68 6.35
C GLU A 284 19.84 9.27 5.31
N ASN A 285 20.25 9.37 4.06
CA ASN A 285 19.38 9.80 2.96
C ASN A 285 18.17 8.86 2.82
N MET A 286 18.34 7.56 3.04
CA MET A 286 17.26 6.58 3.01
C MET A 286 16.27 6.79 4.16
N LYS A 287 16.75 7.11 5.38
CA LYS A 287 15.89 7.43 6.53
C LYS A 287 15.04 8.68 6.26
N ASP A 288 15.67 9.76 5.78
CA ASP A 288 15.00 10.99 5.40
C ASP A 288 13.96 10.74 4.31
N PHE A 289 14.33 9.99 3.27
CA PHE A 289 13.42 9.66 2.17
C PHE A 289 12.20 8.85 2.66
N ILE A 290 12.38 7.86 3.53
CA ILE A 290 11.29 7.08 4.10
C ILE A 290 10.34 8.00 4.86
N PHE A 291 10.87 8.87 5.75
CA PHE A 291 10.07 9.79 6.53
C PHE A 291 9.25 10.74 5.66
N ASP A 292 9.90 11.41 4.70
CA ASP A 292 9.27 12.41 3.84
C ASP A 292 8.17 11.80 2.93
N ASN A 293 8.33 10.54 2.52
CA ASN A 293 7.36 9.85 1.66
C ASN A 293 6.25 9.10 2.40
N LEU A 294 6.31 9.01 3.72
CA LEU A 294 5.21 8.48 4.54
C LEU A 294 4.14 9.53 4.84
N HIS A 295 4.34 10.78 4.38
CA HIS A 295 3.38 11.87 4.55
C HIS A 295 2.97 12.06 5.99
N PHE A 296 3.96 12.20 6.85
CA PHE A 296 3.75 12.54 8.23
C PHE A 296 3.59 14.04 8.43
N MET A 297 2.84 14.39 9.47
CA MET A 297 2.82 15.71 10.04
C MET A 297 2.96 15.64 11.56
N SER A 298 3.58 16.65 12.13
CA SER A 298 3.85 16.80 13.56
C SER A 298 2.78 17.68 14.18
N ILE A 299 2.04 17.14 15.15
CA ILE A 299 1.02 17.89 15.90
C ILE A 299 1.49 18.04 17.34
N PHE A 300 1.64 19.27 17.80
CA PHE A 300 2.04 19.56 19.17
C PHE A 300 0.82 19.58 20.09
N LEU A 301 0.89 18.85 21.18
CA LEU A 301 -0.21 18.78 22.12
C LEU A 301 -0.02 19.81 23.25
N LYS A 302 -1.10 20.53 23.54
CA LYS A 302 -1.16 21.46 24.66
C LYS A 302 -2.25 21.06 25.62
N PRO A 303 -1.93 20.48 26.79
CA PRO A 303 -2.91 20.24 27.84
C PRO A 303 -3.53 21.54 28.33
N GLN A 304 -4.76 21.47 28.86
CA GLN A 304 -5.41 22.66 29.41
C GLN A 304 -4.63 23.21 30.62
N GLY A 305 -4.30 24.50 30.58
CA GLY A 305 -3.58 25.15 31.66
C GLY A 305 -2.06 24.93 31.72
N GLN A 306 -1.51 24.21 30.73
CA GLN A 306 -0.07 23.97 30.61
C GLN A 306 0.48 24.59 29.31
N GLU A 307 1.77 24.62 29.17
CA GLU A 307 2.42 25.00 27.91
C GLU A 307 2.35 23.83 26.91
N ALA A 308 2.53 24.15 25.62
CA ALA A 308 2.58 23.13 24.58
C ALA A 308 3.88 22.33 24.69
N ASP A 309 3.78 21.02 24.55
CA ASP A 309 4.96 20.18 24.42
C ASP A 309 5.49 20.32 22.98
N MET A 310 6.61 21.02 22.85
CA MET A 310 7.28 21.26 21.57
C MET A 310 8.43 20.27 21.32
N VAL A 311 8.70 19.36 22.25
CA VAL A 311 9.82 18.41 22.17
C VAL A 311 9.36 17.09 21.56
N GLU A 312 8.19 16.60 21.98
CA GLU A 312 7.64 15.33 21.50
C GLU A 312 6.33 15.55 20.71
N PRO A 313 6.41 15.83 19.40
CA PRO A 313 5.22 15.95 18.58
C PRO A 313 4.48 14.62 18.43
N LEU A 314 3.17 14.68 18.38
CA LEU A 314 2.37 13.54 17.95
C LEU A 314 2.43 13.42 16.41
N ILE A 315 3.06 12.38 15.92
CA ILE A 315 3.16 12.13 14.47
C ILE A 315 1.86 11.51 13.97
N VAL A 316 1.26 12.10 12.95
CA VAL A 316 0.04 11.60 12.28
C VAL A 316 0.21 11.75 10.76
N LYS A 317 -0.70 11.18 9.98
CA LYS A 317 -0.70 11.34 8.51
C LYS A 317 -1.18 12.74 8.11
N ASP A 318 -0.69 13.27 7.01
CA ASP A 318 -1.02 14.60 6.47
C ASP A 318 -2.52 14.79 6.14
N THR A 319 -3.26 13.71 5.99
CA THR A 319 -4.72 13.71 5.79
C THR A 319 -5.52 13.66 7.10
N SER A 320 -4.86 13.66 8.26
CA SER A 320 -5.51 13.45 9.55
C SER A 320 -6.32 14.65 10.01
N THR A 321 -7.41 14.36 10.69
CA THR A 321 -8.31 15.32 11.32
C THR A 321 -8.12 15.32 12.85
N VAL A 322 -8.77 16.27 13.54
CA VAL A 322 -8.84 16.26 15.00
C VAL A 322 -9.39 14.94 15.55
N ARG A 323 -10.29 14.28 14.81
CA ARG A 323 -10.84 12.96 15.15
C ARG A 323 -9.76 11.91 15.24
N ASP A 324 -8.85 11.88 14.26
CA ASP A 324 -7.78 10.89 14.16
C ASP A 324 -6.77 11.07 15.29
N VAL A 325 -6.44 12.32 15.60
CA VAL A 325 -5.61 12.65 16.78
C VAL A 325 -6.28 12.20 18.08
N CYS A 326 -7.57 12.49 18.27
CA CYS A 326 -8.31 12.03 19.45
C CYS A 326 -8.31 10.50 19.56
N ALA A 327 -8.53 9.78 18.45
CA ALA A 327 -8.55 8.32 18.42
C ALA A 327 -7.18 7.71 18.72
N LYS A 328 -6.09 8.36 18.23
CA LYS A 328 -4.71 7.93 18.49
C LYS A 328 -4.31 8.11 19.95
N LEU A 329 -4.74 9.20 20.58
CA LEU A 329 -4.47 9.46 22.00
C LEU A 329 -5.24 8.50 22.91
N HIS A 330 -6.55 8.39 22.72
CA HIS A 330 -7.38 7.46 23.48
C HIS A 330 -8.76 7.32 22.84
N ARG A 331 -9.26 6.07 22.71
CA ARG A 331 -10.57 5.76 22.12
C ARG A 331 -11.76 6.51 22.76
N ASP A 332 -11.66 6.86 24.03
CA ASP A 332 -12.71 7.62 24.72
C ASP A 332 -12.69 9.11 24.40
N PHE A 333 -11.60 9.64 23.86
CA PHE A 333 -11.51 11.07 23.52
C PHE A 333 -12.50 11.46 22.45
N VAL A 334 -12.68 10.61 21.43
CA VAL A 334 -13.69 10.85 20.39
C VAL A 334 -15.10 10.89 20.99
N ARG A 335 -15.43 9.96 21.90
CA ARG A 335 -16.74 9.88 22.54
C ARG A 335 -17.03 11.04 23.48
N LYS A 336 -16.03 11.45 24.28
CA LYS A 336 -16.12 12.54 25.25
C LYS A 336 -15.77 13.91 24.68
N PHE A 337 -15.50 14.01 23.38
CA PHE A 337 -15.10 15.24 22.73
C PHE A 337 -16.16 16.33 22.91
N ARG A 338 -15.71 17.54 23.22
CA ARG A 338 -16.55 18.74 23.29
C ARG A 338 -16.18 19.71 22.18
N TYR A 339 -14.93 20.09 22.08
CA TYR A 339 -14.31 20.89 21.03
C TYR A 339 -12.80 20.81 21.17
N ALA A 340 -12.08 21.23 20.13
CA ALA A 340 -10.65 21.49 20.22
C ALA A 340 -10.33 22.94 19.92
N ARG A 341 -9.16 23.39 20.32
CA ARG A 341 -8.59 24.70 19.95
C ARG A 341 -7.30 24.43 19.19
N VAL A 342 -7.17 25.06 18.05
CA VAL A 342 -6.00 24.93 17.17
C VAL A 342 -5.31 26.28 17.05
N LYS A 343 -3.99 26.26 17.11
CA LYS A 343 -3.10 27.38 16.75
C LYS A 343 -2.07 26.83 15.78
N GLY A 344 -1.99 27.38 14.57
CA GLY A 344 -1.05 26.97 13.54
C GLY A 344 -1.62 27.14 12.13
N PRO A 345 -1.00 26.52 11.13
CA PRO A 345 -1.32 26.75 9.72
C PRO A 345 -2.75 26.36 9.31
N SER A 346 -3.39 25.40 10.00
CA SER A 346 -4.77 25.01 9.69
C SER A 346 -5.81 25.96 10.26
N ALA A 347 -5.44 26.82 11.20
CA ALA A 347 -6.34 27.74 11.87
C ALA A 347 -6.39 29.09 11.15
N LYS A 348 -7.59 29.71 11.05
CA LYS A 348 -7.76 31.06 10.50
C LYS A 348 -7.26 32.15 11.46
N PHE A 349 -7.23 31.85 12.76
CA PHE A 349 -6.73 32.72 13.83
C PHE A 349 -6.29 31.88 15.03
N ASP A 350 -5.41 32.42 15.85
CA ASP A 350 -4.86 31.74 17.03
C ASP A 350 -5.94 31.20 17.96
N TRP A 351 -5.81 29.91 18.33
CA TRP A 351 -6.71 29.21 19.24
C TRP A 351 -8.14 29.09 18.72
N GLN A 352 -8.31 29.03 17.41
CA GLN A 352 -9.60 28.79 16.79
C GLN A 352 -10.26 27.54 17.38
N ARG A 353 -11.54 27.67 17.72
CA ARG A 353 -12.35 26.52 18.15
C ARG A 353 -12.82 25.72 16.95
N VAL A 354 -12.55 24.42 16.98
CA VAL A 354 -12.83 23.49 15.87
C VAL A 354 -13.53 22.23 16.34
N GLY A 355 -14.16 21.51 15.39
CA GLY A 355 -14.82 20.22 15.59
C GLY A 355 -13.89 19.05 15.30
N LEU A 356 -14.43 17.82 15.38
CA LEU A 356 -13.69 16.58 15.11
C LEU A 356 -13.20 16.48 13.66
N ASP A 357 -13.97 16.98 12.71
CA ASP A 357 -13.70 16.80 11.28
C ASP A 357 -12.84 17.94 10.70
N HIS A 358 -12.24 18.76 11.54
CA HIS A 358 -11.31 19.81 11.13
C HIS A 358 -10.00 19.17 10.65
N PRO A 359 -9.56 19.43 9.40
CA PRO A 359 -8.26 18.97 8.91
C PRO A 359 -7.15 19.71 9.63
N LEU A 360 -6.08 19.00 9.94
CA LEU A 360 -4.89 19.55 10.59
C LEU A 360 -3.78 19.76 9.56
N SER A 361 -2.82 20.60 9.92
CA SER A 361 -1.61 20.86 9.14
C SER A 361 -0.36 20.66 9.99
N ASP A 362 0.77 20.42 9.33
CA ASP A 362 2.04 20.24 10.01
C ASP A 362 2.39 21.47 10.87
N GLY A 363 2.85 21.23 12.10
CA GLY A 363 3.18 22.27 13.06
C GLY A 363 1.99 22.83 13.85
N ASP A 364 0.76 22.29 13.68
CA ASP A 364 -0.38 22.74 14.48
C ASP A 364 -0.20 22.40 15.97
N ILE A 365 -0.61 23.36 16.84
CA ILE A 365 -0.70 23.14 18.27
C ILE A 365 -2.17 22.90 18.63
N LEU A 366 -2.45 21.75 19.23
CA LEU A 366 -3.81 21.28 19.50
C LEU A 366 -4.09 21.19 21.01
N THR A 367 -5.17 21.82 21.47
CA THR A 367 -5.74 21.63 22.81
C THR A 367 -7.11 20.94 22.69
N ILE A 368 -7.25 19.74 23.24
CA ILE A 368 -8.50 18.98 23.23
C ILE A 368 -9.26 19.25 24.53
N VAL A 369 -10.54 19.61 24.40
CA VAL A 369 -11.45 19.82 25.53
C VAL A 369 -12.51 18.74 25.55
N LEU A 370 -12.53 17.96 26.62
CA LEU A 370 -13.48 16.87 26.81
C LEU A 370 -14.68 17.35 27.65
N ARG A 371 -15.81 16.66 27.52
CA ARG A 371 -16.97 16.79 28.41
C ARG A 371 -16.59 16.24 29.79
N LYS A 372 -16.90 16.99 30.84
CA LYS A 372 -16.84 16.44 32.19
C LYS A 372 -17.81 15.26 32.28
N SER A 373 -17.33 14.15 32.82
CA SER A 373 -18.18 12.98 33.13
C SER A 373 -19.16 13.32 34.21
#